data_2c37ace060c318edbfbe4817d53e440b
#
_entry.id   2c37ace060c318edbfbe4817d53e440b
#
_cell.length_a   1.000
_cell.length_b   1.000
_cell.length_c   1.000
_cell.angle_alpha   90.00
_cell.angle_beta   90.00
_cell.angle_gamma   90.00
#
_symmetry.space_group_name_H-M   'P 1'
#
loop_
_entity.id
_entity.type
_entity.pdbx_description
1 polymer ?
#
loop_
_entity_poly.entity_id
_entity_poly.type
_entity_poly.pdbx_seq_one_letter_code
_entity_poly.pdbx_strand_id
1 'polypeptide(L)'
;MRKTIVAALCVSVAVLAMASPAAAASPHFVKGPRVVDNGTTLTVTGSVAGLGNEDVRVVVTATGTAVVDCVNPGGNTAPGQRKSVSVSGEQVITDVKNGRINFSVTTTAPAPPPDSCPNAQWTPILRDVEFTDADVAVYQPVNSTTPVLTRDVV
;
A
#
# COMPACT_ATOMS: atom_id res chain seq x y z
N MET A 1 -43.36 75.21 -9.73
CA MET A 1 -42.22 74.52 -9.19
C MET A 1 -42.48 73.02 -9.22
N ARG A 2 -41.93 72.28 -10.19
CA ARG A 2 -42.15 70.86 -10.36
C ARG A 2 -40.83 70.15 -9.92
N LYS A 3 -40.91 69.40 -8.84
CA LYS A 3 -39.75 68.57 -8.35
C LYS A 3 -39.78 67.20 -9.03
N THR A 4 -38.85 66.92 -9.88
CA THR A 4 -38.63 65.63 -10.51
C THR A 4 -37.80 64.75 -9.56
N ILE A 5 -38.37 63.59 -9.14
CA ILE A 5 -37.70 62.58 -8.34
C ILE A 5 -37.15 61.55 -9.32
N VAL A 6 -35.84 61.43 -9.37
CA VAL A 6 -35.13 60.38 -10.13
C VAL A 6 -34.95 59.16 -9.22
N ALA A 7 -35.64 58.11 -9.51
CA ALA A 7 -35.47 56.81 -8.83
C ALA A 7 -34.34 56.05 -9.49
N ALA A 8 -33.25 55.84 -8.71
CA ALA A 8 -32.12 55.02 -9.11
C ALA A 8 -32.45 53.54 -8.86
N LEU A 9 -32.54 52.76 -9.93
CA LEU A 9 -32.74 51.29 -9.87
C LEU A 9 -31.40 50.59 -9.70
N CYS A 10 -31.10 50.12 -8.50
CA CYS A 10 -29.94 49.23 -8.26
C CYS A 10 -30.27 47.80 -8.70
N VAL A 11 -29.70 47.37 -9.82
CA VAL A 11 -29.77 46.00 -10.28
C VAL A 11 -28.65 45.20 -9.56
N SER A 12 -29.05 44.41 -8.57
CA SER A 12 -28.15 43.48 -7.88
C SER A 12 -27.98 42.20 -8.72
N VAL A 13 -26.84 42.03 -9.37
CA VAL A 13 -26.48 40.79 -10.06
C VAL A 13 -26.05 39.77 -9.01
N ALA A 14 -26.89 38.79 -8.70
CA ALA A 14 -26.55 37.64 -7.88
C ALA A 14 -25.74 36.65 -8.73
N VAL A 15 -24.43 36.56 -8.47
CA VAL A 15 -23.57 35.52 -9.03
C VAL A 15 -23.86 34.23 -8.28
N LEU A 16 -24.62 33.31 -8.86
CA LEU A 16 -24.72 31.94 -8.38
C LEU A 16 -23.39 31.24 -8.69
N ALA A 17 -22.54 31.07 -7.69
CA ALA A 17 -21.41 30.17 -7.75
C ALA A 17 -21.97 28.73 -7.81
N MET A 18 -21.95 28.12 -9.00
CA MET A 18 -22.22 26.69 -9.16
C MET A 18 -21.03 25.94 -8.55
N ALA A 19 -21.16 25.51 -7.30
CA ALA A 19 -20.28 24.53 -6.73
C ALA A 19 -20.48 23.21 -7.50
N SER A 20 -19.53 22.85 -8.37
CA SER A 20 -19.50 21.52 -8.97
C SER A 20 -19.49 20.49 -7.85
N PRO A 21 -20.39 19.51 -7.82
CA PRO A 21 -20.28 18.43 -6.86
C PRO A 21 -18.92 17.74 -7.11
N ALA A 22 -18.03 17.77 -6.13
CA ALA A 22 -16.86 16.92 -6.15
C ALA A 22 -17.38 15.48 -6.27
N ALA A 23 -17.09 14.82 -7.39
CA ALA A 23 -17.40 13.41 -7.54
C ALA A 23 -16.70 12.69 -6.39
N ALA A 24 -17.48 12.09 -5.49
CA ALA A 24 -16.93 11.34 -4.37
C ALA A 24 -16.06 10.22 -4.96
N ALA A 25 -14.76 10.27 -4.69
CA ALA A 25 -13.86 9.20 -5.06
C ALA A 25 -14.38 7.90 -4.41
N SER A 26 -14.54 6.85 -5.20
CA SER A 26 -14.97 5.53 -4.74
C SER A 26 -13.90 4.50 -5.10
N PRO A 27 -12.78 4.46 -4.37
CA PRO A 27 -11.68 3.57 -4.65
C PRO A 27 -12.12 2.10 -4.59
N HIS A 28 -11.75 1.34 -5.60
CA HIS A 28 -12.02 -0.10 -5.65
C HIS A 28 -11.00 -0.84 -6.52
N PHE A 29 -10.75 -2.10 -6.23
CA PHE A 29 -9.94 -2.95 -7.10
C PHE A 29 -10.73 -3.32 -8.36
N VAL A 30 -10.18 -3.01 -9.54
CA VAL A 30 -10.79 -3.33 -10.84
C VAL A 30 -10.70 -4.83 -11.11
N LYS A 31 -9.55 -5.42 -10.76
CA LYS A 31 -9.33 -6.86 -10.66
C LYS A 31 -8.76 -7.14 -9.29
N GLY A 32 -9.15 -8.25 -8.70
CA GLY A 32 -8.61 -8.68 -7.41
C GLY A 32 -7.09 -8.70 -7.45
N PRO A 33 -6.40 -8.25 -6.38
CA PRO A 33 -4.96 -8.36 -6.30
C PRO A 33 -4.51 -9.81 -6.53
N ARG A 34 -3.43 -9.97 -7.29
CA ARG A 34 -2.78 -11.26 -7.52
C ARG A 34 -1.53 -11.33 -6.67
N VAL A 35 -1.38 -12.43 -5.96
CA VAL A 35 -0.22 -12.69 -5.11
C VAL A 35 0.67 -13.72 -5.79
N VAL A 36 1.99 -13.50 -5.71
CA VAL A 36 3.02 -14.45 -6.11
C VAL A 36 4.00 -14.58 -4.95
N ASP A 37 4.10 -15.78 -4.41
CA ASP A 37 5.11 -16.16 -3.43
C ASP A 37 6.43 -16.44 -4.16
N ASN A 38 7.50 -15.76 -3.76
CA ASN A 38 8.85 -15.91 -4.31
C ASN A 38 9.80 -16.57 -3.28
N GLY A 39 9.26 -17.27 -2.30
CA GLY A 39 10.00 -17.88 -1.20
C GLY A 39 10.21 -16.87 -0.07
N THR A 40 11.25 -16.05 -0.13
CA THR A 40 11.54 -15.07 0.94
C THR A 40 10.85 -13.73 0.78
N THR A 41 10.16 -13.49 -0.32
CA THR A 41 9.42 -12.26 -0.63
C THR A 41 8.06 -12.56 -1.24
N LEU A 42 7.14 -11.61 -1.12
CA LEU A 42 5.81 -11.69 -1.71
C LEU A 42 5.64 -10.56 -2.72
N THR A 43 5.14 -10.85 -3.90
CA THR A 43 4.79 -9.84 -4.91
C THR A 43 3.27 -9.77 -5.04
N VAL A 44 2.72 -8.56 -4.88
CA VAL A 44 1.29 -8.29 -5.08
C VAL A 44 1.12 -7.33 -6.25
N THR A 45 0.30 -7.74 -7.22
CA THR A 45 -0.01 -6.95 -8.41
C THR A 45 -1.51 -6.68 -8.49
N GLY A 46 -1.89 -5.50 -8.98
CA GLY A 46 -3.31 -5.18 -9.10
C GLY A 46 -3.57 -3.89 -9.84
N SER A 47 -4.85 -3.55 -9.95
CA SER A 47 -5.33 -2.31 -10.54
C SER A 47 -6.44 -1.73 -9.68
N VAL A 48 -6.36 -0.42 -9.40
CA VAL A 48 -7.34 0.33 -8.62
C VAL A 48 -7.93 1.43 -9.49
N ALA A 49 -9.25 1.65 -9.35
CA ALA A 49 -9.96 2.76 -9.98
C ALA A 49 -10.76 3.55 -8.93
N GLY A 50 -11.33 4.69 -9.34
CA GLY A 50 -12.09 5.55 -8.44
C GLY A 50 -11.22 6.39 -7.50
N LEU A 51 -9.94 6.53 -7.83
CA LEU A 51 -9.00 7.42 -7.14
C LEU A 51 -9.15 8.86 -7.63
N GLY A 52 -8.64 9.83 -6.86
CA GLY A 52 -8.38 11.20 -7.34
C GLY A 52 -7.20 11.24 -8.32
N ASN A 53 -6.72 12.46 -8.63
CA ASN A 53 -5.55 12.66 -9.49
C ASN A 53 -4.26 12.95 -8.70
N GLU A 54 -4.31 12.84 -7.38
CA GLU A 54 -3.15 13.02 -6.50
C GLU A 54 -2.28 11.76 -6.48
N ASP A 55 -1.03 11.93 -6.11
CA ASP A 55 -0.08 10.82 -5.95
C ASP A 55 -0.59 9.77 -4.97
N VAL A 56 -0.29 8.52 -5.26
CA VAL A 56 -0.76 7.34 -4.52
C VAL A 56 0.42 6.56 -3.99
N ARG A 57 0.29 6.07 -2.76
CA ARG A 57 1.21 5.10 -2.17
C ARG A 57 0.48 3.79 -1.95
N VAL A 58 1.02 2.71 -2.50
CA VAL A 58 0.54 1.34 -2.28
C VAL A 58 1.53 0.64 -1.37
N VAL A 59 1.03 0.08 -0.27
CA VAL A 59 1.82 -0.65 0.72
C VAL A 59 1.31 -2.08 0.79
N VAL A 60 2.22 -3.02 0.76
CA VAL A 60 1.96 -4.45 1.03
C VAL A 60 2.65 -4.80 2.34
N THR A 61 1.91 -5.40 3.26
CA THR A 61 2.44 -5.98 4.49
C THR A 61 2.10 -7.45 4.52
N ALA A 62 3.02 -8.28 4.98
CA ALA A 62 2.76 -9.70 5.12
C ALA A 62 3.44 -10.25 6.38
N THR A 63 2.84 -11.29 6.94
CA THR A 63 3.38 -12.06 8.05
C THR A 63 3.50 -13.52 7.66
N GLY A 64 4.45 -14.20 8.27
CA GLY A 64 4.68 -15.60 7.99
C GLY A 64 5.68 -16.22 8.97
N THR A 65 6.07 -17.44 8.68
CA THR A 65 7.04 -18.19 9.47
C THR A 65 8.31 -18.39 8.67
N ALA A 66 9.44 -17.88 9.18
CA ALA A 66 10.75 -18.07 8.59
C ALA A 66 11.21 -19.54 8.71
N VAL A 67 11.65 -20.09 7.59
CA VAL A 67 12.34 -21.39 7.49
C VAL A 67 13.82 -21.10 7.38
N VAL A 68 14.58 -21.52 8.38
CA VAL A 68 16.00 -21.20 8.53
C VAL A 68 16.83 -22.47 8.60
N ASP A 69 17.97 -22.46 7.93
CA ASP A 69 19.05 -23.42 8.15
C ASP A 69 20.16 -22.78 8.98
N CYS A 70 20.78 -23.57 9.83
CA CYS A 70 21.90 -23.18 10.65
C CYS A 70 23.18 -23.86 10.16
N VAL A 71 24.22 -23.07 9.85
CA VAL A 71 25.51 -23.58 9.38
C VAL A 71 26.56 -23.34 10.45
N ASN A 72 27.25 -24.42 10.88
CA ASN A 72 28.35 -24.32 11.86
C ASN A 72 29.69 -23.96 11.19
N PRO A 73 30.73 -23.60 11.95
CA PRO A 73 32.05 -23.29 11.38
C PRO A 73 32.72 -24.43 10.58
N GLY A 74 32.29 -25.67 10.80
CA GLY A 74 32.74 -26.84 10.03
C GLY A 74 31.97 -27.08 8.74
N GLY A 75 30.99 -26.19 8.39
CA GLY A 75 30.15 -26.29 7.19
C GLY A 75 29.00 -27.29 7.29
N ASN A 76 28.76 -27.88 8.46
CA ASN A 76 27.58 -28.75 8.63
C ASN A 76 26.32 -27.91 8.80
N THR A 77 25.23 -28.37 8.18
CA THR A 77 23.94 -27.71 8.19
C THR A 77 22.92 -28.48 9.04
N ALA A 78 22.14 -27.76 9.82
CA ALA A 78 21.02 -28.30 10.59
C ALA A 78 19.79 -27.37 10.46
N PRO A 79 18.57 -27.89 10.54
CA PRO A 79 17.37 -27.06 10.58
C PRO A 79 17.40 -26.11 11.77
N GLY A 80 17.07 -24.84 11.54
CA GLY A 80 16.88 -23.84 12.59
C GLY A 80 15.47 -23.87 13.17
N GLN A 81 15.27 -23.06 14.22
CA GLN A 81 13.97 -22.88 14.82
C GLN A 81 13.09 -21.97 13.93
N ARG A 82 11.85 -22.36 13.77
CA ARG A 82 10.85 -21.55 13.07
C ARG A 82 10.45 -20.34 13.92
N LYS A 83 10.46 -19.15 13.32
CA LYS A 83 10.13 -17.88 13.98
C LYS A 83 9.19 -17.08 13.10
N SER A 84 8.24 -16.38 13.74
CA SER A 84 7.39 -15.41 13.03
C SER A 84 8.21 -14.24 12.51
N VAL A 85 7.90 -13.81 11.30
CA VAL A 85 8.49 -12.63 10.66
C VAL A 85 7.40 -11.79 10.03
N SER A 86 7.67 -10.48 9.92
CA SER A 86 6.83 -9.53 9.20
C SER A 86 7.68 -8.86 8.13
N VAL A 87 7.10 -8.67 6.97
CA VAL A 87 7.75 -8.02 5.82
C VAL A 87 6.83 -6.96 5.25
N SER A 88 7.42 -5.98 4.57
CA SER A 88 6.66 -4.94 3.89
C SER A 88 7.35 -4.52 2.59
N GLY A 89 6.56 -3.92 1.72
CA GLY A 89 7.03 -3.27 0.51
C GLY A 89 6.10 -2.13 0.15
N GLU A 90 6.60 -1.14 -0.59
CA GLU A 90 5.78 -0.01 -1.02
C GLU A 90 6.12 0.43 -2.44
N GLN A 91 5.16 1.08 -3.08
CA GLN A 91 5.32 1.74 -4.37
C GLN A 91 4.59 3.08 -4.34
N VAL A 92 5.30 4.15 -4.72
CA VAL A 92 4.71 5.46 -4.95
C VAL A 92 4.43 5.62 -6.45
N ILE A 93 3.23 6.08 -6.78
CA ILE A 93 2.77 6.28 -8.16
C ILE A 93 2.36 7.74 -8.30
N THR A 94 3.10 8.50 -9.11
CA THR A 94 2.92 9.94 -9.33
C THR A 94 2.15 10.29 -10.60
N ASP A 95 1.91 9.31 -11.48
CA ASP A 95 1.19 9.49 -12.75
C ASP A 95 -0.18 8.81 -12.70
N VAL A 96 -1.05 9.33 -11.84
CA VAL A 96 -2.44 8.85 -11.73
C VAL A 96 -3.26 9.44 -12.88
N LYS A 97 -3.74 8.60 -13.79
CA LYS A 97 -4.56 9.01 -14.94
C LYS A 97 -6.00 8.57 -14.79
N ASN A 98 -6.92 9.54 -14.87
CA ASN A 98 -8.37 9.29 -14.78
C ASN A 98 -8.76 8.50 -13.52
N GLY A 99 -8.07 8.76 -12.39
CA GLY A 99 -8.33 8.08 -11.13
C GLY A 99 -8.01 6.58 -11.14
N ARG A 100 -7.08 6.14 -12.01
CA ARG A 100 -6.71 4.72 -12.14
C ARG A 100 -5.21 4.53 -12.02
N ILE A 101 -4.82 3.45 -11.34
CA ILE A 101 -3.43 2.99 -11.24
C ILE A 101 -3.33 1.49 -11.51
N ASN A 102 -2.13 1.06 -11.95
CA ASN A 102 -1.66 -0.31 -11.85
C ASN A 102 -0.47 -0.34 -10.90
N PHE A 103 -0.37 -1.37 -10.08
CA PHE A 103 0.74 -1.51 -9.14
C PHE A 103 1.34 -2.92 -9.17
N SER A 104 2.61 -2.99 -8.79
CA SER A 104 3.36 -4.22 -8.55
C SER A 104 4.31 -3.96 -7.40
N VAL A 105 3.97 -4.45 -6.22
CA VAL A 105 4.75 -4.25 -5.00
C VAL A 105 5.35 -5.58 -4.58
N THR A 106 6.66 -5.60 -4.38
CA THR A 106 7.38 -6.74 -3.81
C THR A 106 7.87 -6.38 -2.42
N THR A 107 7.62 -7.23 -1.44
CA THR A 107 8.12 -7.05 -0.07
C THR A 107 9.62 -7.24 -0.01
N THR A 108 10.26 -6.64 0.99
CA THR A 108 11.68 -6.88 1.27
C THR A 108 11.83 -8.22 2.01
N ALA A 109 12.82 -9.03 1.62
CA ALA A 109 13.13 -10.25 2.36
C ALA A 109 13.56 -9.92 3.81
N PRO A 110 13.06 -10.62 4.83
CA PRO A 110 13.47 -10.38 6.20
C PRO A 110 14.88 -10.88 6.44
N ALA A 111 15.58 -10.29 7.41
CA ALA A 111 16.79 -10.89 7.93
C ALA A 111 16.47 -12.23 8.62
N PRO A 112 17.38 -13.23 8.59
CA PRO A 112 17.21 -14.42 9.39
C PRO A 112 17.04 -14.07 10.87
N PRO A 113 15.99 -14.58 11.57
CA PRO A 113 15.79 -14.26 12.98
C PRO A 113 16.99 -14.70 13.84
N PRO A 114 17.48 -13.85 14.76
CA PRO A 114 18.75 -14.07 15.46
C PRO A 114 18.79 -15.36 16.29
N ASP A 115 17.69 -15.70 16.94
CA ASP A 115 17.64 -16.87 17.84
C ASP A 115 17.13 -18.14 17.15
N SER A 116 17.35 -18.26 15.85
CA SER A 116 16.94 -19.44 15.08
C SER A 116 17.91 -20.62 15.23
N CYS A 117 19.17 -20.35 15.64
CA CYS A 117 20.21 -21.37 15.75
C CYS A 117 20.57 -21.68 17.19
N PRO A 118 21.17 -22.87 17.46
CA PRO A 118 21.45 -23.36 18.84
C PRO A 118 22.37 -22.46 19.66
N ASN A 119 23.28 -21.75 19.01
CA ASN A 119 24.21 -20.81 19.66
C ASN A 119 24.81 -19.83 18.63
N ALA A 120 25.54 -18.83 19.11
CA ALA A 120 26.12 -17.77 18.29
C ALA A 120 27.24 -18.21 17.33
N GLN A 121 27.72 -19.46 17.40
CA GLN A 121 28.72 -20.01 16.48
C GLN A 121 28.11 -20.53 15.18
N TRP A 122 26.78 -20.71 15.18
CA TRP A 122 26.03 -21.10 14.00
C TRP A 122 25.51 -19.87 13.25
N THR A 123 25.64 -19.88 11.95
CA THR A 123 25.15 -18.81 11.07
C THR A 123 23.75 -19.17 10.56
N PRO A 124 22.71 -18.37 10.85
CA PRO A 124 21.38 -18.61 10.31
C PRO A 124 21.30 -18.16 8.85
N ILE A 125 20.73 -19.01 8.01
CA ILE A 125 20.47 -18.75 6.59
C ILE A 125 18.97 -18.88 6.34
N LEU A 126 18.32 -17.79 5.94
CA LEU A 126 16.91 -17.82 5.56
C LEU A 126 16.75 -18.59 4.24
N ARG A 127 15.90 -19.60 4.24
CA ARG A 127 15.58 -20.42 3.08
C ARG A 127 14.28 -20.01 2.45
N ASP A 128 13.29 -19.74 3.29
CA ASP A 128 11.91 -19.52 2.86
C ASP A 128 11.13 -18.74 3.92
N VAL A 129 10.01 -18.17 3.55
CA VAL A 129 8.99 -17.62 4.46
C VAL A 129 7.65 -18.23 4.08
N GLU A 130 7.10 -19.05 4.95
CA GLU A 130 5.73 -19.56 4.78
C GLU A 130 4.75 -18.43 5.16
N PHE A 131 4.28 -17.68 4.16
CA PHE A 131 3.36 -16.57 4.37
C PHE A 131 1.97 -17.08 4.78
N THR A 132 1.41 -16.49 5.85
CA THR A 132 0.10 -16.88 6.41
C THR A 132 -0.93 -15.77 6.33
N ASP A 133 -0.48 -14.54 6.10
CA ASP A 133 -1.32 -13.37 6.05
C ASP A 133 -0.64 -12.28 5.20
N ALA A 134 -1.42 -11.56 4.39
CA ALA A 134 -0.91 -10.42 3.64
C ALA A 134 -2.04 -9.45 3.30
N ASP A 135 -1.74 -8.17 3.48
CA ASP A 135 -2.64 -7.06 3.19
C ASP A 135 -2.05 -6.11 2.16
N VAL A 136 -2.90 -5.56 1.32
CA VAL A 136 -2.58 -4.42 0.48
C VAL A 136 -3.39 -3.20 0.94
N ALA A 137 -2.71 -2.08 1.16
CA ALA A 137 -3.31 -0.79 1.53
C ALA A 137 -2.94 0.29 0.51
N VAL A 138 -3.92 1.08 0.10
CA VAL A 138 -3.76 2.17 -0.86
C VAL A 138 -4.02 3.49 -0.14
N TYR A 139 -3.08 4.41 -0.21
CA TYR A 139 -3.13 5.72 0.42
C TYR A 139 -3.18 6.83 -0.63
N GLN A 140 -4.12 7.76 -0.48
CA GLN A 140 -4.21 8.95 -1.29
C GLN A 140 -4.75 10.12 -0.44
N PRO A 141 -4.07 11.27 -0.43
CA PRO A 141 -2.78 11.54 -1.05
C PRO A 141 -1.65 10.65 -0.48
N VAL A 142 -0.48 10.66 -1.13
CA VAL A 142 0.68 9.81 -0.78
C VAL A 142 1.08 9.87 0.70
N ASN A 143 0.92 11.02 1.36
CA ASN A 143 1.26 11.25 2.76
C ASN A 143 0.11 10.94 3.74
N SER A 144 -1.03 10.42 3.26
CA SER A 144 -2.14 10.04 4.13
C SER A 144 -1.68 8.96 5.13
N THR A 145 -2.16 9.06 6.36
CA THR A 145 -2.00 8.02 7.40
C THR A 145 -3.14 7.02 7.42
N THR A 146 -4.25 7.37 6.76
CA THR A 146 -5.43 6.49 6.63
C THR A 146 -5.53 5.99 5.20
N PRO A 147 -5.58 4.68 4.97
CA PRO A 147 -5.77 4.14 3.64
C PRO A 147 -7.17 4.44 3.10
N VAL A 148 -7.27 4.72 1.81
CA VAL A 148 -8.55 4.89 1.10
C VAL A 148 -9.13 3.55 0.64
N LEU A 149 -8.30 2.50 0.61
CA LEU A 149 -8.70 1.15 0.24
C LEU A 149 -7.74 0.14 0.87
N THR A 150 -8.29 -0.95 1.43
CA THR A 150 -7.52 -2.07 1.97
C THR A 150 -8.10 -3.40 1.49
N ARG A 151 -7.26 -4.43 1.40
CA ARG A 151 -7.69 -5.78 1.10
C ARG A 151 -6.70 -6.81 1.64
N ASP A 152 -7.23 -7.80 2.31
CA ASP A 152 -6.56 -9.06 2.61
C ASP A 152 -6.41 -9.88 1.31
N VAL A 153 -5.22 -10.45 1.09
CA VAL A 153 -4.84 -11.08 -0.19
C VAL A 153 -4.26 -12.50 -0.05
N VAL A 154 -4.04 -12.99 1.20
CA VAL A 154 -3.59 -14.35 1.51
C VAL A 154 -4.48 -14.99 2.55
#